data_d32a745b9c09b2490aca5bad818b3f42
#
_entry.id   d32a745b9c09b2490aca5bad818b3f42
#
_cell.length_a   1.000
_cell.length_b   1.000
_cell.length_c   1.000
_cell.angle_alpha   90.00
_cell.angle_beta   90.00
_cell.angle_gamma   90.00
#
_symmetry.space_group_name_H-M   'P 1'
#
loop_
_entity.id
_entity.type
_entity.pdbx_description
1 polymer ?
#
loop_
_entity_poly.entity_id
_entity_poly.type
_entity_poly.pdbx_seq_one_letter_code
_entity_poly.pdbx_strand_id
1 'polypeptide(L)'
;MACKPLALIITGILLTPNFANANTTISKGNSDQAAEQAAKELANPNTAYASLNLKLQYSGGYDSGGDAFATVLQPTLPFPMDNGDKVIFRPAISYVQNDFNVNAPTSSQHMDQSGVTDISFDLAYAPKMEGGAIVAFGLFASLPTGSNDLTADQFAVGPEFMVGKASSERVVGVFPNHLYGVSGDGADHSDTRINKTSTQVFWVEILGGGWTVGSAPTFSYDWNKDQAEVPLNISVTKTTVLNGRPWKFGIEANYYIEKDEKTRPDFMLSFNISPVVENKLASLFD
;
A
#
# COMPACT_ATOMS: atom_id res chain seq x y z
N MET A 1 18.00 -11.77 28.97
CA MET A 1 16.82 -12.69 28.86
C MET A 1 16.60 -12.97 27.40
N ALA A 2 16.59 -14.22 26.98
CA ALA A 2 16.56 -14.59 25.58
C ALA A 2 15.16 -14.32 24.99
N CYS A 3 15.09 -13.44 24.00
CA CYS A 3 13.90 -13.16 23.22
C CYS A 3 13.57 -14.40 22.37
N LYS A 4 12.48 -15.09 22.68
CA LYS A 4 11.97 -16.17 21.82
C LYS A 4 11.25 -15.52 20.63
N PRO A 5 11.53 -15.95 19.38
CA PRO A 5 10.76 -15.48 18.24
C PRO A 5 9.30 -15.91 18.44
N LEU A 6 8.40 -14.92 18.45
CA LEU A 6 6.97 -15.15 18.42
C LEU A 6 6.62 -15.72 17.04
N ALA A 7 6.42 -17.04 16.99
CA ALA A 7 5.90 -17.67 15.78
C ALA A 7 4.47 -17.17 15.58
N LEU A 8 4.29 -16.32 14.56
CA LEU A 8 2.98 -15.87 14.10
C LEU A 8 2.24 -17.10 13.53
N ILE A 9 1.42 -17.74 14.37
CA ILE A 9 0.49 -18.77 13.91
C ILE A 9 -0.63 -18.03 13.16
N ILE A 10 -0.41 -17.85 11.85
CA ILE A 10 -1.49 -17.52 10.93
C ILE A 10 -2.37 -18.77 10.89
N THR A 11 -3.37 -18.83 11.77
CA THR A 11 -4.44 -19.79 11.65
C THR A 11 -5.21 -19.43 10.40
N GLY A 12 -4.78 -20.01 9.27
CA GLY A 12 -5.43 -19.82 7.99
C GLY A 12 -6.87 -20.27 8.08
N ILE A 13 -7.78 -19.34 7.96
CA ILE A 13 -9.12 -19.65 7.45
C ILE A 13 -8.89 -20.11 6.03
N LEU A 14 -8.64 -21.39 5.85
CA LEU A 14 -8.68 -22.08 4.58
C LEU A 14 -10.13 -22.08 4.09
N LEU A 15 -10.55 -20.98 3.48
CA LEU A 15 -11.68 -20.98 2.57
C LEU A 15 -11.25 -21.82 1.38
N THR A 16 -11.58 -23.09 1.39
CA THR A 16 -11.44 -23.97 0.22
C THR A 16 -12.50 -23.56 -0.81
N PRO A 17 -12.14 -22.92 -1.93
CA PRO A 17 -13.08 -22.77 -3.01
C PRO A 17 -13.17 -24.13 -3.74
N ASN A 18 -14.37 -24.68 -3.86
CA ASN A 18 -14.68 -25.76 -4.77
C ASN A 18 -14.51 -25.23 -6.20
N PHE A 19 -13.31 -25.35 -6.75
CA PHE A 19 -13.13 -25.23 -8.19
C PHE A 19 -13.55 -26.55 -8.83
N ALA A 20 -14.55 -26.49 -9.70
CA ALA A 20 -14.86 -27.60 -10.60
C ALA A 20 -13.57 -28.07 -11.27
N ASN A 21 -13.30 -29.37 -11.21
CA ASN A 21 -12.18 -30.03 -11.85
C ASN A 21 -12.17 -29.77 -13.36
N ALA A 22 -11.47 -28.74 -13.78
CA ALA A 22 -10.93 -28.67 -15.12
C ALA A 22 -9.46 -29.14 -15.01
N ASN A 23 -9.24 -30.43 -15.18
CA ASN A 23 -7.93 -31.00 -15.48
C ASN A 23 -7.51 -30.52 -16.88
N THR A 24 -7.16 -29.26 -16.98
CA THR A 24 -6.47 -28.72 -18.16
C THR A 24 -4.99 -28.66 -17.77
N THR A 25 -4.19 -29.53 -18.35
CA THR A 25 -2.74 -29.43 -18.38
C THR A 25 -2.42 -28.08 -19.05
N ILE A 26 -2.30 -27.01 -18.27
CA ILE A 26 -1.90 -25.69 -18.78
C ILE A 26 -0.50 -25.86 -19.33
N SER A 27 -0.33 -25.78 -20.64
CA SER A 27 0.97 -25.80 -21.27
C SER A 27 1.78 -24.61 -20.75
N LYS A 28 3.11 -24.75 -20.63
CA LYS A 28 3.99 -23.71 -20.10
C LYS A 28 3.78 -22.35 -20.80
N GLY A 29 3.48 -22.36 -22.11
CA GLY A 29 3.15 -21.13 -22.86
C GLY A 29 1.87 -20.42 -22.39
N ASN A 30 0.85 -21.14 -21.94
CA ASN A 30 -0.38 -20.53 -21.43
C ASN A 30 -0.20 -19.92 -20.04
N SER A 31 0.70 -20.50 -19.20
CA SER A 31 1.01 -19.93 -17.88
C SER A 31 1.81 -18.64 -17.98
N ASP A 32 2.73 -18.53 -18.92
CA ASP A 32 3.55 -17.33 -19.11
C ASP A 32 2.70 -16.16 -19.65
N GLN A 33 1.78 -16.43 -20.57
CA GLN A 33 0.82 -15.42 -21.06
C GLN A 33 -0.13 -14.95 -19.95
N ALA A 34 -0.63 -15.87 -19.13
CA ALA A 34 -1.46 -15.53 -17.98
C ALA A 34 -0.71 -14.70 -16.93
N ALA A 35 0.57 -15.00 -16.68
CA ALA A 35 1.42 -14.24 -15.79
C ALA A 35 1.67 -12.82 -16.33
N GLU A 36 1.90 -12.68 -17.63
CA GLU A 36 2.09 -11.39 -18.28
C GLU A 36 0.81 -10.53 -18.23
N GLN A 37 -0.34 -11.11 -18.55
CA GLN A 37 -1.63 -10.43 -18.45
C GLN A 37 -1.87 -9.95 -16.99
N ALA A 38 -1.63 -10.82 -16.03
CA ALA A 38 -1.78 -10.48 -14.62
C ALA A 38 -0.78 -9.42 -14.16
N ALA A 39 0.44 -9.40 -14.68
CA ALA A 39 1.42 -8.37 -14.39
C ALA A 39 0.95 -6.98 -14.85
N LYS A 40 0.35 -6.89 -16.04
CA LYS A 40 -0.25 -5.65 -16.58
C LYS A 40 -1.40 -5.17 -15.71
N GLU A 41 -2.31 -6.06 -15.34
CA GLU A 41 -3.43 -5.72 -14.46
C GLU A 41 -2.97 -5.28 -13.06
N LEU A 42 -2.03 -6.00 -12.45
CA LEU A 42 -1.51 -5.68 -11.11
C LEU A 42 -0.54 -4.49 -11.09
N ALA A 43 -0.10 -4.00 -12.25
CA ALA A 43 0.64 -2.73 -12.37
C ALA A 43 -0.30 -1.52 -12.47
N ASN A 44 -1.55 -1.74 -12.89
CA ASN A 44 -2.56 -0.70 -13.04
C ASN A 44 -3.27 -0.46 -11.70
N PRO A 45 -3.19 0.72 -11.09
CA PRO A 45 -3.92 1.01 -9.85
C PRO A 45 -5.44 1.00 -10.03
N ASN A 46 -5.94 1.16 -11.26
CA ASN A 46 -7.35 0.97 -11.62
C ASN A 46 -7.58 -0.47 -12.16
N THR A 47 -7.04 -1.46 -11.46
CA THR A 47 -7.17 -2.89 -11.85
C THR A 47 -8.60 -3.40 -11.70
N ALA A 48 -8.94 -4.42 -12.51
CA ALA A 48 -10.14 -5.23 -12.31
C ALA A 48 -9.90 -6.41 -11.34
N TYR A 49 -8.63 -6.67 -10.96
CA TYR A 49 -8.28 -7.77 -10.07
C TYR A 49 -8.35 -7.37 -8.61
N ALA A 50 -9.10 -8.13 -7.84
CA ALA A 50 -8.98 -8.08 -6.39
C ALA A 50 -7.66 -8.76 -5.96
N SER A 51 -6.97 -8.17 -5.01
CA SER A 51 -5.71 -8.70 -4.48
C SER A 51 -5.55 -8.43 -3.00
N LEU A 52 -4.82 -9.30 -2.31
CA LEU A 52 -4.40 -9.10 -0.93
C LEU A 52 -2.93 -8.68 -0.93
N ASN A 53 -2.66 -7.38 -0.79
CA ASN A 53 -1.29 -6.87 -0.79
C ASN A 53 -0.73 -6.92 0.63
N LEU A 54 0.24 -7.78 0.85
CA LEU A 54 1.03 -7.86 2.08
C LEU A 54 2.40 -7.26 1.80
N LYS A 55 2.80 -6.27 2.60
CA LYS A 55 4.13 -5.65 2.54
C LYS A 55 4.85 -5.89 3.88
N LEU A 56 6.06 -6.38 3.79
CA LEU A 56 7.01 -6.49 4.90
C LEU A 56 8.06 -5.40 4.69
N GLN A 57 8.15 -4.46 5.61
CA GLN A 57 8.95 -3.24 5.47
C GLN A 57 9.96 -3.15 6.59
N TYR A 58 11.21 -2.90 6.25
CA TYR A 58 12.28 -2.56 7.17
C TYR A 58 12.75 -1.14 6.89
N SER A 59 12.82 -0.34 7.93
CA SER A 59 13.23 1.06 7.88
C SER A 59 14.41 1.30 8.81
N GLY A 60 15.41 2.01 8.34
CA GLY A 60 16.62 2.30 9.12
C GLY A 60 17.22 3.66 8.78
N GLY A 61 18.28 4.02 9.50
CA GLY A 61 18.94 5.33 9.37
C GLY A 61 18.15 6.44 10.05
N TYR A 62 17.55 6.18 11.20
CA TYR A 62 16.96 7.23 12.03
C TYR A 62 18.06 8.01 12.77
N ASP A 63 17.96 9.33 12.86
CA ASP A 63 18.92 10.16 13.56
C ASP A 63 19.06 9.81 15.05
N SER A 64 17.98 9.34 15.65
CA SER A 64 17.96 8.82 17.02
C SER A 64 18.68 7.48 17.18
N GLY A 65 19.09 6.85 16.06
CA GLY A 65 19.48 5.43 16.00
C GLY A 65 18.29 4.51 16.12
N GLY A 66 18.50 3.22 15.84
CA GLY A 66 17.46 2.20 15.83
C GLY A 66 16.89 1.92 14.45
N ASP A 67 15.84 1.11 14.44
CA ASP A 67 15.16 0.68 13.21
C ASP A 67 13.66 0.43 13.46
N ALA A 68 12.94 0.17 12.38
CA ALA A 68 11.53 -0.19 12.47
C ALA A 68 11.20 -1.30 11.48
N PHE A 69 10.31 -2.19 11.89
CA PHE A 69 9.73 -3.21 11.04
C PHE A 69 8.20 -3.02 10.98
N ALA A 70 7.64 -3.01 9.77
CA ALA A 70 6.20 -2.92 9.58
C ALA A 70 5.67 -4.06 8.71
N THR A 71 4.52 -4.58 9.10
CA THR A 71 3.72 -5.50 8.28
C THR A 71 2.44 -4.76 7.89
N VAL A 72 2.27 -4.51 6.59
CA VAL A 72 1.12 -3.78 6.05
C VAL A 72 0.25 -4.73 5.25
N LEU A 73 -1.03 -4.81 5.57
CA LEU A 73 -2.05 -5.48 4.77
C LEU A 73 -2.94 -4.42 4.12
N GLN A 74 -2.94 -4.40 2.78
CA GLN A 74 -3.72 -3.45 1.98
C GLN A 74 -4.42 -4.17 0.83
N PRO A 75 -5.60 -4.77 1.05
CA PRO A 75 -6.39 -5.34 -0.03
C PRO A 75 -6.78 -4.29 -1.08
N THR A 76 -6.86 -4.71 -2.33
CA THR A 76 -7.49 -3.94 -3.40
C THR A 76 -8.76 -4.66 -3.80
N LEU A 77 -9.90 -4.03 -3.63
CA LEU A 77 -11.23 -4.61 -3.84
C LEU A 77 -12.00 -3.78 -4.87
N PRO A 78 -11.96 -4.15 -6.17
CA PRO A 78 -12.78 -3.52 -7.19
C PRO A 78 -14.21 -4.07 -7.14
N PHE A 79 -15.19 -3.18 -7.25
CA PHE A 79 -16.62 -3.47 -7.38
C PHE A 79 -17.06 -3.00 -8.77
N PRO A 80 -17.18 -3.89 -9.75
CA PRO A 80 -17.60 -3.55 -11.10
C PRO A 80 -19.06 -3.11 -11.14
N MET A 81 -19.39 -2.22 -12.07
CA MET A 81 -20.74 -1.72 -12.32
C MET A 81 -21.17 -2.13 -13.74
N ASP A 82 -22.49 -2.21 -14.01
CA ASP A 82 -23.06 -2.65 -15.29
C ASP A 82 -22.61 -1.80 -16.49
N ASN A 83 -22.34 -0.52 -16.28
CA ASN A 83 -21.86 0.40 -17.30
C ASN A 83 -20.34 0.25 -17.61
N GLY A 84 -19.65 -0.64 -16.89
CA GLY A 84 -18.22 -0.91 -17.00
C GLY A 84 -17.35 0.01 -16.16
N ASP A 85 -17.92 0.93 -15.40
CA ASP A 85 -17.25 1.68 -14.35
C ASP A 85 -16.97 0.77 -13.14
N LYS A 86 -16.27 1.25 -12.15
CA LYS A 86 -16.06 0.51 -10.91
C LYS A 86 -15.88 1.45 -9.71
N VAL A 87 -16.19 0.96 -8.55
CA VAL A 87 -15.74 1.51 -7.28
C VAL A 87 -14.57 0.67 -6.79
N ILE A 88 -13.53 1.31 -6.32
CA ILE A 88 -12.34 0.63 -5.76
C ILE A 88 -12.26 0.98 -4.28
N PHE A 89 -12.19 -0.04 -3.44
CA PHE A 89 -11.98 0.10 -2.00
C PHE A 89 -10.64 -0.54 -1.62
N ARG A 90 -9.77 0.24 -0.94
CA ARG A 90 -8.44 -0.21 -0.51
C ARG A 90 -8.23 0.13 0.97
N PRO A 91 -8.72 -0.68 1.89
CA PRO A 91 -8.39 -0.52 3.30
C PRO A 91 -6.93 -0.91 3.55
N ALA A 92 -6.30 -0.25 4.52
CA ALA A 92 -4.94 -0.57 4.94
C ALA A 92 -4.87 -0.62 6.47
N ILE A 93 -4.18 -1.65 6.97
CA ILE A 93 -3.83 -1.81 8.37
C ILE A 93 -2.36 -2.18 8.46
N SER A 94 -1.64 -1.55 9.40
CA SER A 94 -0.23 -1.82 9.62
C SER A 94 0.01 -2.23 11.07
N TYR A 95 0.83 -3.25 11.25
CA TYR A 95 1.43 -3.57 12.54
C TYR A 95 2.90 -3.15 12.47
N VAL A 96 3.32 -2.31 13.41
CA VAL A 96 4.69 -1.79 13.45
C VAL A 96 5.40 -2.24 14.72
N GLN A 97 6.71 -2.40 14.61
CA GLN A 97 7.64 -2.66 15.71
C GLN A 97 8.79 -1.68 15.53
N ASN A 98 8.89 -0.73 16.47
CA ASN A 98 9.89 0.31 16.47
C ASN A 98 10.88 0.06 17.59
N ASP A 99 12.14 0.14 17.28
CA ASP A 99 13.27 0.04 18.19
C ASP A 99 14.06 1.35 18.09
N PHE A 100 13.75 2.30 18.95
CA PHE A 100 14.37 3.63 18.92
C PHE A 100 15.16 3.92 20.18
N ASN A 101 16.28 4.62 20.00
CA ASN A 101 16.98 5.26 21.11
C ASN A 101 16.48 6.69 21.26
N VAL A 102 15.77 6.97 22.35
CA VAL A 102 15.39 8.33 22.69
C VAL A 102 16.56 8.99 23.43
N ASN A 103 17.28 9.85 22.73
CA ASN A 103 18.33 10.68 23.32
C ASN A 103 17.69 11.83 24.08
N ALA A 104 17.38 11.61 25.36
CA ALA A 104 17.06 12.71 26.30
C ALA A 104 18.36 13.37 26.79
N PRO A 105 18.35 14.68 27.12
CA PRO A 105 19.56 15.40 27.52
C PRO A 105 20.31 14.80 28.72
N THR A 106 19.70 13.90 29.48
CA THR A 106 20.26 13.31 30.71
C THR A 106 20.24 11.77 30.71
N SER A 107 19.64 11.10 29.71
CA SER A 107 19.62 9.63 29.63
C SER A 107 19.25 9.16 28.23
N SER A 108 19.98 8.18 27.71
CA SER A 108 19.53 7.41 26.55
C SER A 108 18.53 6.38 27.04
N GLN A 109 17.25 6.51 26.66
CA GLN A 109 16.25 5.49 26.89
C GLN A 109 16.01 4.74 25.58
N HIS A 110 16.12 3.42 25.65
CA HIS A 110 15.69 2.54 24.60
C HIS A 110 14.17 2.35 24.72
N MET A 111 13.45 2.63 23.65
CA MET A 111 11.99 2.46 23.60
C MET A 111 11.63 1.42 22.54
N ASP A 112 11.17 0.28 23.02
CA ASP A 112 10.52 -0.73 22.18
C ASP A 112 9.02 -0.39 22.11
N GLN A 113 8.53 -0.02 20.95
CA GLN A 113 7.11 0.25 20.73
C GLN A 113 6.57 -0.65 19.64
N SER A 114 5.48 -1.35 19.91
CA SER A 114 4.83 -2.18 18.92
C SER A 114 3.32 -2.11 19.04
N GLY A 115 2.64 -2.19 17.89
CA GLY A 115 1.19 -2.16 17.85
C GLY A 115 0.63 -1.92 16.45
N VAL A 116 -0.66 -1.73 16.39
CA VAL A 116 -1.39 -1.43 15.15
C VAL A 116 -1.46 0.09 14.96
N THR A 117 -1.21 0.57 13.74
CA THR A 117 -1.45 1.96 13.37
C THR A 117 -2.92 2.22 13.05
N ASP A 118 -3.28 3.47 12.85
CA ASP A 118 -4.62 3.84 12.39
C ASP A 118 -4.98 3.10 11.10
N ILE A 119 -6.21 2.58 11.03
CA ILE A 119 -6.76 2.02 9.79
C ILE A 119 -7.06 3.17 8.85
N SER A 120 -6.57 3.06 7.62
CA SER A 120 -6.87 4.00 6.55
C SER A 120 -7.55 3.29 5.38
N PHE A 121 -8.21 4.04 4.52
CA PHE A 121 -8.76 3.48 3.29
C PHE A 121 -8.92 4.53 2.19
N ASP A 122 -8.79 4.06 0.96
CA ASP A 122 -9.23 4.76 -0.24
C ASP A 122 -10.60 4.23 -0.67
N LEU A 123 -11.48 5.10 -1.09
CA LEU A 123 -12.75 4.76 -1.73
C LEU A 123 -12.92 5.64 -2.96
N ALA A 124 -12.67 5.09 -4.14
CA ALA A 124 -12.64 5.83 -5.38
C ALA A 124 -13.60 5.27 -6.44
N TYR A 125 -14.26 6.16 -7.14
CA TYR A 125 -14.98 5.85 -8.36
C TYR A 125 -14.04 5.99 -9.56
N ALA A 126 -14.01 4.98 -10.40
CA ALA A 126 -13.15 4.88 -11.57
C ALA A 126 -14.03 4.62 -12.81
N PRO A 127 -14.32 5.67 -13.62
CA PRO A 127 -15.06 5.51 -14.86
C PRO A 127 -14.28 4.64 -15.86
N LYS A 128 -15.02 3.91 -16.69
CA LYS A 128 -14.45 3.18 -17.81
C LYS A 128 -13.91 4.17 -18.83
N MET A 129 -12.60 4.11 -19.08
CA MET A 129 -11.95 4.98 -20.05
C MET A 129 -11.45 4.17 -21.24
N GLU A 130 -11.42 4.81 -22.41
CA GLU A 130 -10.85 4.24 -23.63
C GLU A 130 -9.36 4.60 -23.80
N GLY A 131 -8.66 3.86 -24.66
CA GLY A 131 -7.27 4.17 -25.02
C GLY A 131 -6.27 4.02 -23.88
N GLY A 132 -6.62 3.30 -22.82
CA GLY A 132 -5.76 3.08 -21.67
C GLY A 132 -5.65 4.25 -20.71
N ALA A 133 -6.50 5.28 -20.84
CA ALA A 133 -6.56 6.36 -19.85
C ALA A 133 -6.99 5.80 -18.48
N ILE A 134 -6.39 6.32 -17.42
CA ILE A 134 -6.71 6.02 -16.03
C ILE A 134 -7.24 7.30 -15.40
N VAL A 135 -8.46 7.24 -14.90
CA VAL A 135 -9.07 8.32 -14.11
C VAL A 135 -9.78 7.67 -12.93
N ALA A 136 -9.59 8.22 -11.74
CA ALA A 136 -10.40 7.89 -10.58
C ALA A 136 -10.49 9.11 -9.67
N PHE A 137 -11.55 9.20 -8.90
CA PHE A 137 -11.73 10.25 -7.90
C PHE A 137 -12.55 9.70 -6.72
N GLY A 138 -12.21 10.18 -5.55
CA GLY A 138 -12.80 9.62 -4.35
C GLY A 138 -12.36 10.34 -3.09
N LEU A 139 -12.29 9.58 -2.03
CA LEU A 139 -11.83 10.05 -0.74
C LEU A 139 -10.79 9.08 -0.14
N PHE A 140 -9.85 9.67 0.56
CA PHE A 140 -8.94 8.99 1.46
C PHE A 140 -9.31 9.32 2.91
N ALA A 141 -9.37 8.33 3.78
CA ALA A 141 -9.71 8.52 5.19
C ALA A 141 -8.79 7.72 6.11
N SER A 142 -8.59 8.24 7.33
CA SER A 142 -7.90 7.59 8.44
C SER A 142 -8.79 7.61 9.67
N LEU A 143 -8.88 6.46 10.35
CA LEU A 143 -9.71 6.26 11.54
C LEU A 143 -8.81 6.17 12.77
N PRO A 144 -9.18 6.79 13.91
CA PRO A 144 -8.42 6.71 15.16
C PRO A 144 -8.58 5.32 15.82
N THR A 145 -7.94 4.31 15.26
CA THR A 145 -8.05 2.90 15.66
C THR A 145 -6.72 2.29 16.07
N GLY A 146 -5.65 3.06 16.00
CA GLY A 146 -4.30 2.62 16.34
C GLY A 146 -4.11 2.35 17.83
N SER A 147 -3.00 1.70 18.16
CA SER A 147 -2.61 1.42 19.53
C SER A 147 -1.90 2.66 20.12
N ASN A 148 -2.39 3.18 21.24
CA ASN A 148 -1.72 4.25 22.01
C ASN A 148 -0.87 5.22 21.15
N ASP A 149 0.43 5.34 21.41
CA ASP A 149 1.35 6.27 20.71
C ASP A 149 1.56 5.99 19.19
N LEU A 150 0.83 5.04 18.62
CA LEU A 150 0.84 4.72 17.18
C LEU A 150 -0.42 5.21 16.44
N THR A 151 -1.28 5.94 17.13
CA THR A 151 -2.46 6.60 16.57
C THR A 151 -2.26 8.10 16.52
N ALA A 152 -2.90 8.77 15.59
CA ALA A 152 -3.03 10.22 15.61
C ALA A 152 -4.24 10.68 16.44
N ASP A 153 -5.06 9.73 16.94
CA ASP A 153 -6.31 9.98 17.68
C ASP A 153 -7.29 10.91 16.96
N GLN A 154 -7.15 11.04 15.63
CA GLN A 154 -7.97 11.89 14.79
C GLN A 154 -8.66 11.10 13.69
N PHE A 155 -9.96 11.33 13.53
CA PHE A 155 -10.61 11.01 12.27
C PHE A 155 -10.23 12.07 11.24
N ALA A 156 -9.58 11.63 10.17
CA ALA A 156 -9.15 12.50 9.09
C ALA A 156 -9.71 11.99 7.77
N VAL A 157 -10.13 12.91 6.89
CA VAL A 157 -10.68 12.60 5.58
C VAL A 157 -10.35 13.71 4.59
N GLY A 158 -10.26 13.36 3.32
CA GLY A 158 -10.09 14.35 2.28
C GLY A 158 -10.18 13.75 0.87
N PRO A 159 -10.19 14.61 -0.14
CA PRO A 159 -10.32 14.20 -1.53
C PRO A 159 -9.08 13.47 -2.02
N GLU A 160 -9.31 12.56 -2.95
CA GLU A 160 -8.26 11.93 -3.73
C GLU A 160 -8.61 11.92 -5.21
N PHE A 161 -7.60 11.93 -6.05
CA PHE A 161 -7.76 11.97 -7.48
C PHE A 161 -6.63 11.24 -8.19
N MET A 162 -6.93 10.45 -9.21
CA MET A 162 -5.94 9.72 -9.98
C MET A 162 -6.07 10.04 -11.46
N VAL A 163 -4.94 10.33 -12.10
CA VAL A 163 -4.84 10.45 -13.56
C VAL A 163 -3.61 9.70 -14.04
N GLY A 164 -3.78 8.95 -15.12
CA GLY A 164 -2.67 8.21 -15.69
C GLY A 164 -2.98 7.60 -17.04
N LYS A 165 -2.08 6.77 -17.49
CA LYS A 165 -2.21 5.99 -18.71
C LYS A 165 -1.57 4.63 -18.55
N ALA A 166 -2.31 3.59 -18.98
CA ALA A 166 -1.80 2.24 -19.12
C ALA A 166 -1.67 1.89 -20.61
N SER A 167 -0.59 1.23 -20.96
CA SER A 167 -0.34 0.63 -22.27
C SER A 167 0.09 -0.83 -22.11
N SER A 168 0.40 -1.51 -23.21
CA SER A 168 0.96 -2.86 -23.18
C SER A 168 2.34 -2.94 -22.51
N GLU A 169 3.08 -1.83 -22.50
CA GLU A 169 4.48 -1.77 -22.07
C GLU A 169 4.68 -0.96 -20.80
N ARG A 170 3.77 -0.04 -20.50
CA ARG A 170 3.97 0.95 -19.44
C ARG A 170 2.68 1.38 -18.77
N VAL A 171 2.75 1.63 -17.46
CA VAL A 171 1.71 2.30 -16.67
C VAL A 171 2.34 3.52 -15.99
N VAL A 172 1.75 4.69 -16.20
CA VAL A 172 2.23 5.95 -15.60
C VAL A 172 1.07 6.77 -15.08
N GLY A 173 1.32 7.58 -14.06
CA GLY A 173 0.31 8.51 -13.59
C GLY A 173 0.69 9.18 -12.27
N VAL A 174 -0.28 9.93 -11.78
CA VAL A 174 -0.20 10.65 -10.51
C VAL A 174 -1.47 10.41 -9.68
N PHE A 175 -1.31 10.35 -8.38
CA PHE A 175 -2.37 10.06 -7.44
C PHE A 175 -2.27 10.98 -6.21
N PRO A 176 -2.70 12.25 -6.33
CA PRO A 176 -2.77 13.18 -5.22
C PRO A 176 -3.93 12.88 -4.29
N ASN A 177 -3.72 13.16 -3.01
CA ASN A 177 -4.75 13.24 -1.98
C ASN A 177 -4.41 14.35 -0.98
N HIS A 178 -5.41 14.78 -0.25
CA HIS A 178 -5.23 15.70 0.87
C HIS A 178 -6.00 15.17 2.07
N LEU A 179 -5.33 14.98 3.18
CA LEU A 179 -5.90 14.46 4.41
C LEU A 179 -6.02 15.59 5.44
N TYR A 180 -7.21 15.78 5.99
CA TYR A 180 -7.52 16.81 6.97
C TYR A 180 -8.24 16.22 8.18
N GLY A 181 -7.72 16.49 9.38
CA GLY A 181 -8.31 16.06 10.65
C GLY A 181 -9.60 16.83 10.93
N VAL A 182 -10.73 16.12 11.08
CA VAL A 182 -12.05 16.72 11.25
C VAL A 182 -12.61 16.52 12.64
N SER A 183 -12.13 15.52 13.40
CA SER A 183 -12.52 15.29 14.79
C SER A 183 -11.47 14.42 15.51
N GLY A 184 -11.52 14.40 16.84
CA GLY A 184 -10.59 13.67 17.70
C GLY A 184 -9.60 14.58 18.40
N ASP A 185 -8.65 13.99 19.14
CA ASP A 185 -7.67 14.74 19.93
C ASP A 185 -6.78 15.59 19.04
N GLY A 186 -6.63 16.87 19.40
CA GLY A 186 -5.80 17.81 18.64
C GLY A 186 -6.42 18.30 17.32
N ALA A 187 -7.57 17.80 16.90
CA ALA A 187 -8.24 18.29 15.68
C ALA A 187 -8.76 19.73 15.80
N ASP A 188 -8.93 20.22 17.01
CA ASP A 188 -9.35 21.62 17.30
C ASP A 188 -8.18 22.61 17.26
N HIS A 189 -6.93 22.12 17.26
CA HIS A 189 -5.73 22.95 17.27
C HIS A 189 -4.98 22.87 15.94
N SER A 190 -4.64 24.01 15.36
CA SER A 190 -4.02 24.08 14.04
C SER A 190 -2.63 23.42 13.97
N ASP A 191 -1.91 23.37 15.07
CA ASP A 191 -0.55 22.81 15.17
C ASP A 191 -0.50 21.29 15.35
N THR A 192 -1.59 20.69 15.83
CA THR A 192 -1.70 19.23 16.04
C THR A 192 -2.65 18.54 15.08
N ARG A 193 -3.51 19.30 14.38
CA ARG A 193 -4.43 18.76 13.39
C ARG A 193 -3.69 18.12 12.23
N ILE A 194 -4.18 16.99 11.75
CA ILE A 194 -3.71 16.41 10.50
C ILE A 194 -4.06 17.37 9.36
N ASN A 195 -3.06 17.82 8.62
CA ASN A 195 -3.21 18.69 7.46
C ASN A 195 -2.10 18.39 6.45
N LYS A 196 -2.27 17.31 5.68
CA LYS A 196 -1.22 16.73 4.85
C LYS A 196 -1.69 16.50 3.43
N THR A 197 -0.93 17.01 2.47
CA THR A 197 -1.09 16.68 1.05
C THR A 197 -0.07 15.60 0.71
N SER A 198 -0.51 14.57 0.00
CA SER A 198 0.37 13.52 -0.52
C SER A 198 0.12 13.32 -2.01
N THR A 199 1.15 12.96 -2.76
CA THR A 199 1.05 12.67 -4.18
C THR A 199 1.95 11.49 -4.51
N GLN A 200 1.35 10.37 -4.91
CA GLN A 200 2.12 9.29 -5.50
C GLN A 200 2.29 9.55 -7.00
N VAL A 201 3.54 9.57 -7.46
CA VAL A 201 3.88 9.57 -8.89
C VAL A 201 4.33 8.16 -9.23
N PHE A 202 3.63 7.49 -10.15
CA PHE A 202 3.95 6.11 -10.49
C PHE A 202 4.35 5.96 -11.95
N TRP A 203 5.37 5.15 -12.15
CA TRP A 203 5.86 4.75 -13.46
C TRP A 203 6.32 3.29 -13.38
N VAL A 204 5.75 2.43 -14.21
CA VAL A 204 6.03 1.00 -14.25
C VAL A 204 6.25 0.56 -15.67
N GLU A 205 7.40 -0.03 -15.97
CA GLU A 205 7.71 -0.71 -17.25
C GLU A 205 7.39 -2.20 -17.13
N ILE A 206 6.73 -2.73 -18.14
CA ILE A 206 6.36 -4.15 -18.27
C ILE A 206 7.38 -4.81 -19.18
N LEU A 207 8.24 -5.66 -18.60
CA LEU A 207 9.40 -6.24 -19.28
C LEU A 207 9.08 -7.57 -19.99
N GLY A 208 7.83 -8.05 -19.89
CA GLY A 208 7.43 -9.38 -20.38
C GLY A 208 7.73 -10.51 -19.40
N GLY A 209 7.17 -11.70 -19.68
CA GLY A 209 7.30 -12.86 -18.81
C GLY A 209 6.86 -12.65 -17.37
N GLY A 210 5.99 -11.66 -17.09
CA GLY A 210 5.52 -11.30 -15.76
C GLY A 210 6.47 -10.40 -14.96
N TRP A 211 7.58 -9.93 -15.52
CA TRP A 211 8.48 -8.98 -14.86
C TRP A 211 8.05 -7.54 -15.07
N THR A 212 8.17 -6.74 -14.02
CA THR A 212 8.06 -5.27 -14.10
C THR A 212 9.17 -4.60 -13.31
N VAL A 213 9.57 -3.43 -13.74
CA VAL A 213 10.43 -2.50 -13.00
C VAL A 213 9.72 -1.16 -12.94
N GLY A 214 9.83 -0.45 -11.84
CA GLY A 214 9.14 0.83 -11.73
C GLY A 214 9.57 1.64 -10.53
N SER A 215 8.94 2.78 -10.42
CA SER A 215 9.08 3.72 -9.34
C SER A 215 7.70 4.28 -8.99
N ALA A 216 7.37 4.33 -7.70
CA ALA A 216 6.10 4.87 -7.22
C ALA A 216 6.29 5.65 -5.89
N PRO A 217 7.19 6.66 -5.88
CA PRO A 217 7.40 7.48 -4.70
C PRO A 217 6.12 8.21 -4.30
N THR A 218 5.88 8.32 -3.00
CA THR A 218 4.83 9.18 -2.45
C THR A 218 5.49 10.41 -1.82
N PHE A 219 5.40 11.52 -2.51
CA PHE A 219 5.78 12.83 -1.98
C PHE A 219 4.70 13.32 -1.03
N SER A 220 5.08 13.95 0.06
CA SER A 220 4.10 14.53 0.97
C SER A 220 4.58 15.86 1.57
N TYR A 221 3.60 16.66 2.00
CA TYR A 221 3.83 17.93 2.66
C TYR A 221 2.84 18.08 3.83
N ASP A 222 3.39 18.21 5.03
CA ASP A 222 2.64 18.52 6.25
C ASP A 222 2.59 20.05 6.41
N TRP A 223 1.39 20.61 6.20
CA TRP A 223 1.18 22.07 6.20
C TRP A 223 1.31 22.70 7.58
N ASN A 224 1.13 21.93 8.62
CA ASN A 224 1.22 22.44 9.98
C ASN A 224 2.66 22.44 10.50
N LYS A 225 3.45 21.48 10.03
CA LYS A 225 4.86 21.34 10.41
C LYS A 225 5.81 22.02 9.44
N ASP A 226 5.30 22.54 8.31
CA ASP A 226 6.12 23.07 7.21
C ASP A 226 7.20 22.06 6.76
N GLN A 227 6.79 20.77 6.62
CA GLN A 227 7.71 19.67 6.41
C GLN A 227 7.35 18.87 5.14
N ALA A 228 8.32 18.77 4.24
CA ALA A 228 8.23 17.89 3.08
C ALA A 228 8.83 16.50 3.36
N GLU A 229 8.32 15.49 2.69
CA GLU A 229 8.93 14.17 2.57
C GLU A 229 9.12 13.85 1.09
N VAL A 230 10.35 13.59 0.68
CA VAL A 230 10.72 13.37 -0.72
C VAL A 230 11.53 12.09 -0.84
N PRO A 231 10.91 10.94 -1.14
CA PRO A 231 11.61 9.68 -1.37
C PRO A 231 12.07 9.55 -2.83
N LEU A 232 13.24 8.95 -3.02
CA LEU A 232 13.60 8.25 -4.24
C LEU A 232 13.12 6.80 -4.09
N ASN A 233 12.49 6.25 -5.13
CA ASN A 233 11.91 4.92 -5.07
C ASN A 233 12.28 4.10 -6.30
N ILE A 234 12.53 2.82 -6.09
CA ILE A 234 12.65 1.82 -7.16
C ILE A 234 12.02 0.51 -6.71
N SER A 235 11.39 -0.18 -7.64
CA SER A 235 10.82 -1.51 -7.40
C SER A 235 11.03 -2.45 -8.58
N VAL A 236 11.17 -3.73 -8.26
CA VAL A 236 11.19 -4.83 -9.23
C VAL A 236 10.17 -5.85 -8.77
N THR A 237 9.30 -6.29 -9.69
CA THR A 237 8.31 -7.32 -9.35
C THR A 237 8.29 -8.45 -10.36
N LYS A 238 7.86 -9.62 -9.89
CA LYS A 238 7.59 -10.82 -10.70
C LYS A 238 6.20 -11.31 -10.42
N THR A 239 5.37 -11.36 -11.45
CA THR A 239 4.08 -12.05 -11.42
C THR A 239 4.25 -13.45 -12.00
N THR A 240 3.69 -14.44 -11.33
CA THR A 240 3.67 -15.84 -11.75
C THR A 240 2.33 -16.47 -11.42
N VAL A 241 2.00 -17.59 -12.05
CA VAL A 241 0.78 -18.33 -11.75
C VAL A 241 1.13 -19.54 -10.90
N LEU A 242 0.63 -19.58 -9.67
CA LEU A 242 0.78 -20.69 -8.75
C LEU A 242 -0.59 -21.32 -8.50
N ASN A 243 -0.74 -22.61 -8.80
CA ASN A 243 -2.02 -23.34 -8.66
C ASN A 243 -3.21 -22.63 -9.33
N GLY A 244 -3.01 -22.12 -10.56
CA GLY A 244 -4.03 -21.42 -11.33
C GLY A 244 -4.34 -19.99 -10.88
N ARG A 245 -3.66 -19.47 -9.87
CA ARG A 245 -3.84 -18.11 -9.32
C ARG A 245 -2.61 -17.25 -9.58
N PRO A 246 -2.77 -16.02 -10.10
CA PRO A 246 -1.66 -15.07 -10.19
C PRO A 246 -1.18 -14.60 -8.81
N TRP A 247 0.13 -14.56 -8.66
CA TRP A 247 0.85 -14.03 -7.51
C TRP A 247 1.89 -13.02 -7.98
N LYS A 248 1.89 -11.85 -7.39
CA LYS A 248 2.96 -10.86 -7.59
C LYS A 248 3.85 -10.83 -6.36
N PHE A 249 5.15 -10.98 -6.59
CA PHE A 249 6.21 -10.80 -5.61
C PHE A 249 7.04 -9.60 -6.00
N GLY A 250 7.46 -8.79 -5.05
CA GLY A 250 8.24 -7.59 -5.33
C GLY A 250 9.21 -7.24 -4.24
N ILE A 251 10.28 -6.57 -4.66
CA ILE A 251 11.19 -5.84 -3.78
C ILE A 251 11.09 -4.36 -4.14
N GLU A 252 11.13 -3.53 -3.12
CA GLU A 252 11.04 -2.07 -3.25
C GLU A 252 12.03 -1.43 -2.29
N ALA A 253 12.71 -0.38 -2.76
CA ALA A 253 13.60 0.43 -1.95
C ALA A 253 13.18 1.90 -2.05
N ASN A 254 13.15 2.58 -0.92
CA ASN A 254 12.98 4.01 -0.80
C ASN A 254 14.18 4.60 -0.08
N TYR A 255 14.64 5.77 -0.53
CA TYR A 255 15.64 6.60 0.13
C TYR A 255 15.09 8.02 0.22
N TYR A 256 15.01 8.55 1.43
CA TYR A 256 14.40 9.85 1.72
C TYR A 256 15.46 10.94 1.63
N ILE A 257 15.37 11.81 0.61
CA ILE A 257 16.28 12.95 0.40
C ILE A 257 15.83 14.21 1.13
N GLU A 258 14.55 14.29 1.47
CA GLU A 258 13.95 15.30 2.36
C GLU A 258 12.99 14.58 3.29
N LYS A 259 13.08 14.83 4.58
CA LYS A 259 12.31 14.15 5.62
C LYS A 259 12.33 14.93 6.92
N ASP A 260 11.44 14.59 7.84
CA ASP A 260 11.59 14.98 9.25
C ASP A 260 12.69 14.11 9.88
N GLU A 261 13.85 14.71 10.12
CA GLU A 261 15.04 14.03 10.66
C GLU A 261 14.78 13.32 12.00
N LYS A 262 13.83 13.84 12.78
CA LYS A 262 13.55 13.30 14.12
C LYS A 262 12.71 12.03 14.11
N THR A 263 11.85 11.87 13.09
CA THR A 263 10.81 10.84 13.11
C THR A 263 10.84 9.91 11.90
N ARG A 264 11.65 10.23 10.88
CA ARG A 264 11.67 9.46 9.63
C ARG A 264 13.01 8.76 9.38
N PRO A 265 12.99 7.57 8.77
CA PRO A 265 14.20 6.85 8.40
C PRO A 265 14.91 7.48 7.19
N ASP A 266 16.18 7.16 6.99
CA ASP A 266 16.89 7.46 5.74
C ASP A 266 16.39 6.58 4.59
N PHE A 267 16.11 5.31 4.90
CA PHE A 267 15.71 4.35 3.89
C PHE A 267 14.64 3.36 4.39
N MET A 268 13.91 2.79 3.43
CA MET A 268 12.97 1.71 3.67
C MET A 268 13.13 0.66 2.58
N LEU A 269 13.23 -0.60 2.99
CA LEU A 269 13.22 -1.76 2.11
C LEU A 269 11.92 -2.53 2.32
N SER A 270 11.26 -2.93 1.22
CA SER A 270 10.01 -3.69 1.29
C SER A 270 10.09 -4.98 0.49
N PHE A 271 9.51 -6.04 1.03
CA PHE A 271 9.15 -7.24 0.31
C PHE A 271 7.63 -7.33 0.20
N ASN A 272 7.12 -7.42 -1.02
CA ASN A 272 5.70 -7.36 -1.32
C ASN A 272 5.19 -8.70 -1.85
N ILE A 273 4.04 -9.16 -1.34
CA ILE A 273 3.35 -10.38 -1.78
C ILE A 273 1.90 -10.01 -2.08
N SER A 274 1.44 -10.27 -3.30
CA SER A 274 0.09 -9.89 -3.73
C SER A 274 -0.56 -11.02 -4.52
N PRO A 275 -1.24 -11.98 -3.85
CA PRO A 275 -2.10 -12.93 -4.55
C PRO A 275 -3.35 -12.23 -5.11
N VAL A 276 -3.72 -12.59 -6.33
CA VAL A 276 -5.05 -12.27 -6.86
C VAL A 276 -6.08 -13.14 -6.18
N VAL A 277 -7.17 -12.57 -5.74
CA VAL A 277 -8.24 -13.26 -5.01
C VAL A 277 -9.60 -13.00 -5.67
N GLU A 278 -10.59 -13.81 -5.34
CA GLU A 278 -11.98 -13.55 -5.71
C GLU A 278 -12.55 -12.48 -4.76
N ASN A 279 -13.15 -11.43 -5.30
CA ASN A 279 -13.86 -10.43 -4.51
C ASN A 279 -15.28 -10.91 -4.23
N LYS A 280 -15.43 -11.73 -3.19
CA LYS A 280 -16.76 -12.22 -2.77
C LYS A 280 -17.68 -11.12 -2.24
N LEU A 281 -17.12 -9.97 -1.82
CA LEU A 281 -17.93 -8.83 -1.36
C LEU A 281 -18.64 -8.15 -2.54
N ALA A 282 -18.11 -8.25 -3.75
CA ALA A 282 -18.76 -7.67 -4.93
C ALA A 282 -20.14 -8.31 -5.18
N SER A 283 -20.28 -9.62 -4.95
CA SER A 283 -21.56 -10.32 -5.12
C SER A 283 -22.66 -9.93 -4.10
N LEU A 284 -22.35 -9.09 -3.13
CA LEU A 284 -23.35 -8.53 -2.22
C LEU A 284 -24.08 -7.31 -2.82
N PHE A 285 -23.60 -6.80 -3.93
CA PHE A 285 -24.11 -5.60 -4.61
C PHE A 285 -24.68 -5.91 -6.02
N ASP A 286 -24.72 -7.20 -6.41
CA ASP A 286 -25.32 -7.72 -7.65
C ASP A 286 -26.84 -7.92 -7.53
#